data_d66c42db749f157386195b0210fa3fcf
#
_entry.id   d66c42db749f157386195b0210fa3fcf
#
_cell.length_a   1.000
_cell.length_b   1.000
_cell.length_c   1.000
_cell.angle_alpha   90.00
_cell.angle_beta   90.00
_cell.angle_gamma   90.00
#
_symmetry.space_group_name_H-M   'P 1'
#
loop_
_entity.id
_entity.type
_entity.pdbx_description
1 polymer ?
#
loop_
_entity_poly.entity_id
_entity_poly.type
_entity_poly.pdbx_seq_one_letter_code
_entity_poly.pdbx_strand_id
1 'polypeptide(L)'
;MKRTTPILMLVLMLLLTAWVMPATAEANPTLLTLYEGPKTMTTSATAKVTANGNDLFVYDVMVNHEHIWNANTQPTTTPMTYFDFEGKVRIEVEMPGLPDKVESAAVIPQSWGITPEVKDGKVSFMITEPGQYTVVFNDNVNKALHIFANPLETDVPDPDDPNVYYIPSGEWVMDAIALEAGQTLYISGGAVLHAIISVNNAKNVRICGRGIIDGSDYDAWNQPGSYARVPIDLNHAKDVTIDGIIVANSNCWNVNSYSSKHVEINNVKVISGRQNGDGFTFQSCTDHTVTNSFARTWDDSLVIKNYSGSTKGITFRNMQVWTDLAQSMEIGYETDKGWTLDPEISDVLFENITVLYNFHKPVISIHNSDDAYVHAIVYRNIVVENAFMQGDNGNNKELIEMTLQNSAWSTVKDEFGSIDDVLIDGLTVLRTLDGKVPASRLSGYGEDNRITNVTLRNVTILGEKMTNLKQMKLRYDDYCEGIVVE
;
A
#
# COMPACT_ATOMS: atom_id res chain seq x y z
N MET A 1 -72.62 -71.26 23.83
CA MET A 1 -71.22 -71.10 23.33
C MET A 1 -71.31 -70.16 22.11
N LYS A 2 -71.02 -68.87 22.32
CA LYS A 2 -71.02 -67.87 21.23
C LYS A 2 -69.55 -67.42 21.07
N ARG A 3 -68.97 -67.60 19.88
CA ARG A 3 -67.65 -67.11 19.54
C ARG A 3 -67.81 -65.65 19.06
N THR A 4 -67.05 -64.79 19.67
CA THR A 4 -66.89 -63.38 19.23
C THR A 4 -65.54 -63.22 18.56
N THR A 5 -65.56 -62.78 17.33
CA THR A 5 -64.38 -62.46 16.49
C THR A 5 -63.99 -60.98 16.76
N PRO A 6 -62.73 -60.61 17.01
CA PRO A 6 -62.35 -59.22 17.08
C PRO A 6 -62.07 -58.66 15.68
N ILE A 7 -62.64 -57.51 15.42
CA ILE A 7 -62.39 -56.67 14.22
C ILE A 7 -61.10 -55.92 14.45
N LEU A 8 -60.12 -56.15 13.57
CA LEU A 8 -58.86 -55.42 13.52
C LEU A 8 -59.05 -54.11 12.77
N MET A 9 -58.98 -53.01 13.44
CA MET A 9 -59.09 -51.69 12.87
C MET A 9 -57.68 -51.21 12.47
N LEU A 10 -57.41 -51.18 11.13
CA LEU A 10 -56.13 -50.72 10.57
C LEU A 10 -56.17 -49.18 10.49
N VAL A 11 -55.44 -48.51 11.38
CA VAL A 11 -55.23 -47.03 11.33
C VAL A 11 -54.07 -46.74 10.38
N LEU A 12 -54.41 -46.17 9.22
CA LEU A 12 -53.43 -45.71 8.21
C LEU A 12 -52.94 -44.32 8.65
N MET A 13 -51.72 -44.28 9.23
CA MET A 13 -51.03 -43.02 9.54
C MET A 13 -50.38 -42.48 8.24
N LEU A 14 -50.99 -41.49 7.63
CA LEU A 14 -50.37 -40.66 6.57
C LEU A 14 -49.28 -39.74 7.20
N LEU A 15 -48.03 -40.14 7.05
CA LEU A 15 -46.86 -39.28 7.31
C LEU A 15 -46.76 -38.21 6.18
N LEU A 16 -47.30 -37.06 6.42
CA LEU A 16 -46.99 -35.85 5.64
C LEU A 16 -45.54 -35.44 5.95
N THR A 17 -44.59 -35.84 5.15
CA THR A 17 -43.24 -35.26 5.12
C THR A 17 -43.37 -33.87 4.48
N ALA A 18 -43.46 -32.84 5.29
CA ALA A 18 -43.27 -31.48 4.85
C ALA A 18 -41.78 -31.34 4.40
N TRP A 19 -41.57 -31.25 3.11
CA TRP A 19 -40.31 -30.77 2.57
C TRP A 19 -40.14 -29.30 2.94
N VAL A 20 -39.38 -29.03 3.98
CA VAL A 20 -38.86 -27.68 4.24
C VAL A 20 -37.82 -27.43 3.16
N MET A 21 -38.20 -26.72 2.10
CA MET A 21 -37.21 -26.12 1.20
C MET A 21 -36.34 -25.20 2.05
N PRO A 22 -34.98 -25.32 1.97
CA PRO A 22 -34.13 -24.32 2.60
C PRO A 22 -34.52 -22.97 1.97
N ALA A 23 -34.87 -22.01 2.82
CA ALA A 23 -35.03 -20.64 2.39
C ALA A 23 -33.74 -20.26 1.68
N THR A 24 -33.81 -20.01 0.38
CA THR A 24 -32.71 -19.36 -0.33
C THR A 24 -32.55 -18.03 0.35
N ALA A 25 -31.42 -17.83 1.05
CA ALA A 25 -31.08 -16.54 1.56
C ALA A 25 -31.16 -15.59 0.36
N GLU A 26 -32.08 -14.65 0.40
CA GLU A 26 -32.15 -13.58 -0.60
C GLU A 26 -30.77 -12.91 -0.55
N ALA A 27 -30.07 -12.92 -1.67
CA ALA A 27 -28.81 -12.20 -1.76
C ALA A 27 -29.11 -10.73 -1.48
N ASN A 28 -28.43 -10.13 -0.50
CA ASN A 28 -28.57 -8.72 -0.23
C ASN A 28 -28.43 -7.94 -1.55
N PRO A 29 -29.28 -6.95 -1.80
CA PRO A 29 -29.18 -6.16 -3.01
C PRO A 29 -27.80 -5.51 -3.08
N THR A 30 -27.20 -5.48 -4.27
CA THR A 30 -25.96 -4.74 -4.47
C THR A 30 -26.23 -3.25 -4.33
N LEU A 31 -25.51 -2.60 -3.42
CA LEU A 31 -25.43 -1.15 -3.32
C LEU A 31 -24.19 -0.68 -4.07
N LEU A 32 -24.33 0.37 -4.87
CA LEU A 32 -23.24 0.86 -5.71
C LEU A 32 -23.27 2.39 -5.73
N THR A 33 -22.19 3.03 -5.30
CA THR A 33 -22.00 4.47 -5.40
C THR A 33 -20.90 4.76 -6.42
N LEU A 34 -21.29 5.43 -7.51
CA LEU A 34 -20.37 5.83 -8.58
C LEU A 34 -20.06 7.31 -8.44
N TYR A 35 -18.83 7.67 -8.74
CA TYR A 35 -18.37 9.04 -8.69
C TYR A 35 -18.12 9.56 -10.10
N GLU A 36 -18.87 10.58 -10.49
CA GLU A 36 -18.62 11.29 -11.74
C GLU A 36 -17.29 12.08 -11.59
N GLY A 37 -16.44 12.01 -12.60
CA GLY A 37 -15.24 12.85 -12.64
C GLY A 37 -15.60 14.33 -12.86
N PRO A 38 -14.63 15.25 -12.56
CA PRO A 38 -14.83 16.66 -12.83
C PRO A 38 -15.17 16.94 -14.29
N LYS A 39 -16.11 17.85 -14.56
CA LYS A 39 -16.50 18.22 -15.95
C LYS A 39 -15.39 18.89 -16.75
N THR A 40 -14.39 19.40 -16.06
CA THR A 40 -13.17 20.02 -16.62
C THR A 40 -12.14 18.98 -17.07
N MET A 41 -12.24 17.76 -16.55
CA MET A 41 -11.33 16.66 -16.86
C MET A 41 -11.94 15.70 -17.90
N THR A 42 -11.07 15.04 -18.63
CA THR A 42 -11.47 14.00 -19.60
C THR A 42 -11.12 12.64 -19.02
N THR A 43 -12.08 11.69 -19.10
CA THR A 43 -11.78 10.30 -18.72
C THR A 43 -10.68 9.73 -19.62
N SER A 44 -9.88 8.82 -19.08
CA SER A 44 -8.77 8.18 -19.78
C SER A 44 -9.19 7.61 -21.14
N ALA A 45 -8.35 7.84 -22.14
CA ALA A 45 -8.49 7.18 -23.44
C ALA A 45 -7.85 5.76 -23.45
N THR A 46 -7.06 5.44 -22.40
CA THR A 46 -6.31 4.19 -22.29
C THR A 46 -7.20 3.02 -21.87
N ALA A 47 -8.16 3.26 -20.97
CA ALA A 47 -9.03 2.22 -20.42
C ALA A 47 -10.49 2.66 -20.36
N LYS A 48 -11.40 1.69 -20.51
CA LYS A 48 -12.83 1.83 -20.20
C LYS A 48 -13.20 0.76 -19.18
N VAL A 49 -13.84 1.17 -18.10
CA VAL A 49 -14.23 0.27 -17.01
C VAL A 49 -15.69 0.44 -16.70
N THR A 50 -16.40 -0.67 -16.51
CA THR A 50 -17.79 -0.63 -16.03
C THR A 50 -17.93 -1.44 -14.74
N ALA A 51 -18.85 -1.00 -13.88
CA ALA A 51 -19.29 -1.72 -12.69
C ALA A 51 -20.80 -2.02 -12.84
N ASN A 52 -21.17 -3.31 -12.91
CA ASN A 52 -22.52 -3.75 -13.22
C ASN A 52 -23.13 -3.05 -14.45
N GLY A 53 -22.32 -2.84 -15.50
CA GLY A 53 -22.71 -2.20 -16.75
C GLY A 53 -22.81 -0.66 -16.71
N ASN A 54 -22.49 -0.03 -15.58
CA ASN A 54 -22.39 1.42 -15.48
C ASN A 54 -20.95 1.87 -15.72
N ASP A 55 -20.75 2.88 -16.57
CA ASP A 55 -19.45 3.42 -16.87
C ASP A 55 -18.83 4.09 -15.63
N LEU A 56 -17.54 3.83 -15.40
CA LEU A 56 -16.74 4.51 -14.37
C LEU A 56 -15.88 5.59 -15.00
N PHE A 57 -15.69 6.69 -14.29
CA PHE A 57 -14.68 7.67 -14.68
C PHE A 57 -13.29 7.08 -14.41
N VAL A 58 -12.42 7.07 -15.41
CA VAL A 58 -11.06 6.56 -15.33
C VAL A 58 -10.09 7.73 -15.41
N TYR A 59 -9.21 7.83 -14.40
CA TYR A 59 -8.15 8.81 -14.31
C TYR A 59 -6.85 8.24 -14.89
N ASP A 60 -6.04 9.05 -15.54
CA ASP A 60 -4.66 8.73 -15.88
C ASP A 60 -3.76 9.36 -14.80
N VAL A 61 -3.11 8.53 -13.98
CA VAL A 61 -2.24 8.97 -12.88
C VAL A 61 -0.78 8.66 -13.17
N MET A 62 0.12 9.51 -12.69
CA MET A 62 1.55 9.40 -12.96
C MET A 62 2.16 8.19 -12.25
N VAL A 63 2.85 7.38 -13.03
CA VAL A 63 3.76 6.32 -12.59
C VAL A 63 5.05 6.43 -13.38
N ASN A 64 6.06 5.64 -13.06
CA ASN A 64 7.29 5.68 -13.83
C ASN A 64 7.75 4.27 -14.18
N HIS A 65 7.81 4.00 -15.48
CA HIS A 65 8.27 2.73 -16.03
C HIS A 65 9.77 2.72 -16.34
N GLU A 66 10.47 3.84 -16.15
CA GLU A 66 11.91 3.90 -16.24
C GLU A 66 12.54 3.56 -14.89
N HIS A 67 13.22 2.45 -14.84
CA HIS A 67 13.75 1.85 -13.63
C HIS A 67 15.22 2.21 -13.41
N ILE A 68 15.56 3.47 -13.56
CA ILE A 68 16.90 4.00 -13.33
C ILE A 68 16.83 5.36 -12.61
N TRP A 69 17.74 5.57 -11.67
CA TRP A 69 17.90 6.86 -11.02
C TRP A 69 18.40 7.91 -12.04
N ASN A 70 17.48 8.70 -12.54
CA ASN A 70 17.79 9.80 -13.44
C ASN A 70 16.83 10.97 -13.17
N ALA A 71 17.38 12.09 -12.76
CA ALA A 71 16.62 13.32 -12.49
C ALA A 71 15.81 13.84 -13.69
N ASN A 72 16.15 13.40 -14.92
CA ASN A 72 15.44 13.79 -16.14
C ASN A 72 14.41 12.76 -16.60
N THR A 73 14.19 11.68 -15.83
CA THR A 73 13.18 10.68 -16.14
C THR A 73 11.80 11.32 -16.09
N GLN A 74 11.04 11.14 -17.15
CA GLN A 74 9.68 11.66 -17.23
C GLN A 74 8.69 10.59 -16.80
N PRO A 75 7.73 10.92 -15.92
CA PRO A 75 6.65 10.01 -15.59
C PRO A 75 5.85 9.59 -16.82
N THR A 76 5.39 8.36 -16.81
CA THR A 76 4.33 7.85 -17.68
C THR A 76 3.01 7.86 -16.92
N THR A 77 1.95 7.27 -17.46
CA THR A 77 0.68 7.17 -16.77
C THR A 77 0.18 5.73 -16.70
N THR A 78 -0.65 5.47 -15.71
CA THR A 78 -1.45 4.25 -15.58
C THR A 78 -2.91 4.63 -15.35
N PRO A 79 -3.89 3.91 -15.91
CA PRO A 79 -5.29 4.15 -15.63
C PRO A 79 -5.64 3.72 -14.20
N MET A 80 -6.52 4.52 -13.56
CA MET A 80 -7.05 4.28 -12.21
C MET A 80 -8.51 4.68 -12.14
N THR A 81 -9.33 3.89 -11.44
CA THR A 81 -10.73 4.21 -11.16
C THR A 81 -11.12 3.81 -9.75
N TYR A 82 -12.22 4.38 -9.26
CA TYR A 82 -12.72 4.04 -7.93
C TYR A 82 -14.23 4.22 -7.83
N PHE A 83 -14.81 3.48 -6.90
CA PHE A 83 -16.25 3.51 -6.55
C PHE A 83 -16.44 2.85 -5.19
N ASP A 84 -17.63 3.01 -4.59
CA ASP A 84 -17.96 2.31 -3.36
C ASP A 84 -19.07 1.29 -3.61
N PHE A 85 -19.06 0.17 -2.89
CA PHE A 85 -20.08 -0.85 -3.03
C PHE A 85 -20.26 -1.74 -1.80
N GLU A 86 -21.40 -2.41 -1.77
CA GLU A 86 -21.70 -3.54 -0.91
C GLU A 86 -22.39 -4.62 -1.76
N GLY A 87 -22.05 -5.89 -1.53
CA GLY A 87 -22.63 -7.03 -2.27
C GLY A 87 -21.71 -7.53 -3.39
N LYS A 88 -22.26 -7.72 -4.62
CA LYS A 88 -21.51 -8.31 -5.75
C LYS A 88 -21.49 -7.37 -6.94
N VAL A 89 -20.31 -7.11 -7.49
CA VAL A 89 -20.14 -6.25 -8.65
C VAL A 89 -19.39 -6.98 -9.76
N ARG A 90 -19.96 -6.98 -10.95
CA ARG A 90 -19.28 -7.39 -12.18
C ARG A 90 -18.47 -6.23 -12.70
N ILE A 91 -17.20 -6.43 -12.85
CA ILE A 91 -16.26 -5.48 -13.48
C ILE A 91 -16.03 -5.94 -14.93
N GLU A 92 -16.11 -5.01 -15.86
CA GLU A 92 -15.68 -5.21 -17.24
C GLU A 92 -14.68 -4.14 -17.64
N VAL A 93 -13.61 -4.56 -18.32
CA VAL A 93 -12.51 -3.68 -18.72
C VAL A 93 -12.21 -3.84 -20.22
N GLU A 94 -12.09 -2.72 -20.91
CA GLU A 94 -11.51 -2.63 -22.25
C GLU A 94 -10.31 -1.69 -22.23
N MET A 95 -9.27 -2.05 -22.99
CA MET A 95 -8.00 -1.29 -23.03
C MET A 95 -7.70 -0.74 -24.43
N PRO A 96 -8.51 0.22 -24.94
CA PRO A 96 -8.35 0.72 -26.29
C PRO A 96 -7.02 1.46 -26.54
N GLY A 97 -6.40 1.98 -25.49
CA GLY A 97 -5.11 2.68 -25.59
C GLY A 97 -3.89 1.75 -25.64
N LEU A 98 -4.05 0.44 -25.45
CA LEU A 98 -2.94 -0.48 -25.63
C LEU A 98 -2.66 -0.75 -27.10
N PRO A 99 -1.37 -0.80 -27.51
CA PRO A 99 -1.01 -1.08 -28.89
C PRO A 99 -1.35 -2.51 -29.34
N ASP A 100 -1.36 -3.44 -28.38
CA ASP A 100 -1.62 -4.85 -28.62
C ASP A 100 -2.98 -5.24 -28.07
N LYS A 101 -3.65 -6.18 -28.73
CA LYS A 101 -4.88 -6.77 -28.23
C LYS A 101 -4.63 -7.43 -26.87
N VAL A 102 -5.58 -7.31 -25.95
CA VAL A 102 -5.57 -8.05 -24.69
C VAL A 102 -5.88 -9.52 -24.97
N GLU A 103 -4.90 -10.38 -24.73
CA GLU A 103 -5.00 -11.83 -24.91
C GLU A 103 -5.08 -12.56 -23.56
N SER A 104 -4.53 -11.95 -22.51
CA SER A 104 -4.58 -12.47 -21.14
C SER A 104 -4.68 -11.32 -20.13
N ALA A 105 -5.19 -11.64 -18.94
CA ALA A 105 -5.22 -10.72 -17.82
C ALA A 105 -5.08 -11.49 -16.50
N ALA A 106 -4.48 -10.84 -15.52
CA ALA A 106 -4.45 -11.30 -14.13
C ALA A 106 -5.04 -10.22 -13.22
N VAL A 107 -5.86 -10.64 -12.26
CA VAL A 107 -6.33 -9.76 -11.18
C VAL A 107 -5.50 -10.05 -9.94
N ILE A 108 -4.80 -9.07 -9.43
CA ILE A 108 -3.96 -9.19 -8.24
C ILE A 108 -4.49 -8.27 -7.12
N PRO A 109 -4.28 -8.62 -5.83
CA PRO A 109 -3.53 -9.79 -5.32
C PRO A 109 -4.12 -11.15 -5.71
N GLN A 110 -3.26 -12.10 -6.03
CA GLN A 110 -3.67 -13.47 -6.37
C GLN A 110 -4.42 -14.17 -5.22
N SER A 111 -4.14 -13.75 -3.98
CA SER A 111 -4.82 -14.25 -2.78
C SER A 111 -6.34 -14.03 -2.78
N TRP A 112 -6.85 -13.10 -3.58
CA TRP A 112 -8.29 -12.89 -3.76
C TRP A 112 -8.97 -13.98 -4.60
N GLY A 113 -8.18 -14.85 -5.26
CA GLY A 113 -8.67 -16.01 -6.02
C GLY A 113 -9.51 -15.65 -7.24
N ILE A 114 -9.36 -14.44 -7.78
CA ILE A 114 -10.15 -13.97 -8.92
C ILE A 114 -9.49 -14.42 -10.22
N THR A 115 -10.24 -15.20 -11.02
CA THR A 115 -9.83 -15.58 -12.38
C THR A 115 -10.65 -14.76 -13.37
N PRO A 116 -10.07 -13.81 -14.11
CA PRO A 116 -10.79 -13.03 -15.10
C PRO A 116 -11.06 -13.87 -16.36
N GLU A 117 -12.21 -13.61 -17.01
CA GLU A 117 -12.50 -14.05 -18.35
C GLU A 117 -11.99 -13.02 -19.36
N VAL A 118 -11.24 -13.45 -20.37
CA VAL A 118 -10.81 -12.62 -21.50
C VAL A 118 -11.52 -13.08 -22.76
N LYS A 119 -12.36 -12.24 -23.34
CA LYS A 119 -13.08 -12.53 -24.57
C LYS A 119 -13.08 -11.33 -25.50
N ASP A 120 -12.63 -11.52 -26.74
CA ASP A 120 -12.54 -10.48 -27.79
C ASP A 120 -11.75 -9.23 -27.38
N GLY A 121 -10.80 -9.36 -26.43
CA GLY A 121 -10.02 -8.28 -25.88
C GLY A 121 -10.66 -7.57 -24.67
N LYS A 122 -11.87 -7.95 -24.28
CA LYS A 122 -12.56 -7.48 -23.08
C LYS A 122 -12.24 -8.43 -21.93
N VAL A 123 -11.92 -7.87 -20.77
CA VAL A 123 -11.69 -8.58 -19.51
C VAL A 123 -12.92 -8.43 -18.62
N SER A 124 -13.37 -9.52 -17.98
CA SER A 124 -14.47 -9.44 -17.03
C SER A 124 -14.25 -10.35 -15.82
N PHE A 125 -14.67 -9.90 -14.64
CA PHE A 125 -14.59 -10.66 -13.39
C PHE A 125 -15.61 -10.15 -12.37
N MET A 126 -15.80 -10.93 -11.31
CA MET A 126 -16.68 -10.58 -10.19
C MET A 126 -15.86 -10.22 -8.98
N ILE A 127 -16.27 -9.19 -8.26
CA ILE A 127 -15.77 -8.84 -6.93
C ILE A 127 -16.90 -8.92 -5.90
N THR A 128 -16.57 -9.33 -4.68
CA THR A 128 -17.53 -9.51 -3.58
C THR A 128 -17.11 -8.79 -2.30
N GLU A 129 -15.86 -8.38 -2.22
CA GLU A 129 -15.28 -7.70 -1.06
C GLU A 129 -14.69 -6.36 -1.48
N PRO A 130 -14.87 -5.30 -0.68
CA PRO A 130 -14.13 -4.06 -0.89
C PRO A 130 -12.62 -4.25 -0.81
N GLY A 131 -11.89 -3.52 -1.66
CA GLY A 131 -10.43 -3.58 -1.67
C GLY A 131 -9.80 -2.92 -2.88
N GLN A 132 -8.47 -3.08 -2.98
CA GLN A 132 -7.68 -2.53 -4.08
C GLN A 132 -7.38 -3.67 -5.06
N TYR A 133 -7.89 -3.57 -6.27
CA TYR A 133 -7.70 -4.56 -7.34
C TYR A 133 -6.79 -3.96 -8.41
N THR A 134 -5.78 -4.72 -8.81
CA THR A 134 -4.95 -4.35 -9.96
C THR A 134 -5.10 -5.38 -11.05
N VAL A 135 -5.41 -4.94 -12.25
CA VAL A 135 -5.48 -5.80 -13.44
C VAL A 135 -4.21 -5.60 -14.26
N VAL A 136 -3.45 -6.68 -14.46
CA VAL A 136 -2.24 -6.70 -15.28
C VAL A 136 -2.57 -7.40 -16.60
N PHE A 137 -2.27 -6.75 -17.73
CA PHE A 137 -2.62 -7.24 -19.06
C PHE A 137 -1.41 -7.85 -19.76
N ASN A 138 -1.60 -9.00 -20.43
CA ASN A 138 -0.59 -9.70 -21.23
C ASN A 138 0.73 -9.97 -20.47
N ASP A 139 0.64 -10.28 -19.17
CA ASP A 139 1.79 -10.48 -18.26
C ASP A 139 2.82 -9.32 -18.30
N ASN A 140 2.37 -8.11 -18.56
CA ASN A 140 3.22 -6.94 -18.65
C ASN A 140 2.88 -5.94 -17.53
N VAL A 141 3.75 -5.83 -16.54
CA VAL A 141 3.58 -4.93 -15.37
C VAL A 141 3.43 -3.45 -15.74
N ASN A 142 3.94 -3.03 -16.90
CA ASN A 142 3.76 -1.67 -17.40
C ASN A 142 2.37 -1.43 -18.03
N LYS A 143 1.57 -2.49 -18.13
CA LYS A 143 0.19 -2.45 -18.62
C LYS A 143 -0.75 -2.86 -17.48
N ALA A 144 -0.93 -1.99 -16.53
CA ALA A 144 -1.78 -2.22 -15.36
C ALA A 144 -2.90 -1.19 -15.27
N LEU A 145 -4.01 -1.60 -14.65
CA LEU A 145 -5.14 -0.74 -14.27
C LEU A 145 -5.40 -0.94 -12.78
N HIS A 146 -5.51 0.13 -12.02
CA HIS A 146 -5.89 0.08 -10.62
C HIS A 146 -7.39 0.37 -10.44
N ILE A 147 -8.09 -0.48 -9.69
CA ILE A 147 -9.50 -0.36 -9.38
C ILE A 147 -9.66 -0.34 -7.85
N PHE A 148 -10.03 0.80 -7.30
CA PHE A 148 -10.25 0.95 -5.87
C PHE A 148 -11.74 0.83 -5.58
N ALA A 149 -12.16 -0.36 -5.21
CA ALA A 149 -13.53 -0.69 -4.85
C ALA A 149 -13.69 -0.59 -3.33
N ASN A 150 -14.15 0.56 -2.85
CA ASN A 150 -14.21 0.84 -1.41
C ASN A 150 -15.50 0.29 -0.77
N PRO A 151 -15.52 0.12 0.57
CA PRO A 151 -16.80 0.00 1.28
C PRO A 151 -17.59 1.31 1.15
N LEU A 152 -18.92 1.22 1.30
CA LEU A 152 -19.76 2.41 1.31
C LEU A 152 -19.30 3.41 2.36
N GLU A 153 -19.32 4.68 2.01
CA GLU A 153 -18.97 5.75 2.94
C GLU A 153 -20.09 5.94 3.97
N THR A 154 -19.76 5.91 5.25
CA THR A 154 -20.76 5.93 6.34
C THR A 154 -20.65 7.13 7.26
N ASP A 155 -19.60 7.92 7.15
CA ASP A 155 -19.28 9.01 8.08
C ASP A 155 -18.93 10.30 7.32
N VAL A 156 -19.90 10.79 6.55
CA VAL A 156 -19.82 12.08 5.84
C VAL A 156 -20.12 13.21 6.83
N PRO A 157 -19.22 14.18 7.02
CA PRO A 157 -19.47 15.29 7.93
C PRO A 157 -20.53 16.24 7.39
N ASP A 158 -21.16 16.98 8.30
CA ASP A 158 -22.11 18.03 7.95
C ASP A 158 -21.40 19.18 7.22
N PRO A 159 -21.78 19.52 5.98
CA PRO A 159 -21.15 20.60 5.23
C PRO A 159 -21.40 22.00 5.83
N ASP A 160 -22.38 22.13 6.70
CA ASP A 160 -22.73 23.39 7.37
C ASP A 160 -21.99 23.57 8.72
N ASP A 161 -21.20 22.55 9.18
CA ASP A 161 -20.39 22.69 10.38
C ASP A 161 -19.22 23.68 10.12
N PRO A 162 -19.05 24.74 10.91
CA PRO A 162 -18.00 25.74 10.72
C PRO A 162 -16.56 25.19 10.86
N ASN A 163 -16.39 24.00 11.41
CA ASN A 163 -15.11 23.31 11.52
C ASN A 163 -14.82 22.39 10.33
N VAL A 164 -15.71 22.32 9.34
CA VAL A 164 -15.56 21.45 8.17
C VAL A 164 -15.21 22.25 6.92
N TYR A 165 -14.08 21.98 6.35
CA TYR A 165 -13.74 22.36 4.97
C TYR A 165 -14.32 21.30 4.05
N TYR A 166 -15.49 21.57 3.49
CA TYR A 166 -16.17 20.63 2.60
C TYR A 166 -15.85 20.95 1.14
N ILE A 167 -15.13 20.05 0.47
CA ILE A 167 -14.79 20.13 -0.95
C ILE A 167 -15.79 19.28 -1.75
N PRO A 168 -16.76 19.87 -2.44
CA PRO A 168 -17.73 19.10 -3.23
C PRO A 168 -17.08 18.54 -4.49
N SER A 169 -17.79 17.62 -5.16
CA SER A 169 -17.36 17.03 -6.43
C SER A 169 -17.05 18.13 -7.48
N GLY A 170 -16.01 17.92 -8.28
CA GLY A 170 -15.47 18.88 -9.25
C GLY A 170 -13.96 19.07 -9.11
N GLU A 171 -13.39 19.94 -9.92
CA GLU A 171 -11.96 20.28 -9.87
C GLU A 171 -11.75 21.59 -9.13
N TRP A 172 -10.82 21.58 -8.18
CA TRP A 172 -10.54 22.68 -7.26
C TRP A 172 -9.04 22.96 -7.22
N VAL A 173 -8.67 24.20 -7.43
CA VAL A 173 -7.28 24.65 -7.34
C VAL A 173 -7.14 25.60 -6.17
N MET A 174 -6.31 25.19 -5.20
CA MET A 174 -6.00 25.97 -3.99
C MET A 174 -4.50 25.86 -3.74
N ASP A 175 -3.85 26.90 -3.21
CA ASP A 175 -2.39 26.83 -2.94
C ASP A 175 -2.11 25.90 -1.76
N ALA A 176 -2.73 26.16 -0.62
CA ALA A 176 -2.58 25.36 0.58
C ALA A 176 -3.84 25.42 1.47
N ILE A 177 -4.09 24.34 2.20
CA ILE A 177 -5.07 24.27 3.27
C ILE A 177 -4.33 23.94 4.57
N ALA A 178 -4.23 24.93 5.47
CA ALA A 178 -3.69 24.70 6.81
C ALA A 178 -4.83 24.36 7.76
N LEU A 179 -4.81 23.15 8.32
CA LEU A 179 -5.83 22.71 9.25
C LEU A 179 -5.43 22.99 10.69
N GLU A 180 -6.34 23.63 11.42
CA GLU A 180 -6.21 23.92 12.84
C GLU A 180 -6.81 22.82 13.72
N ALA A 181 -6.61 22.93 15.02
CA ALA A 181 -7.11 21.94 15.97
C ALA A 181 -8.64 21.78 15.91
N GLY A 182 -9.12 20.55 15.82
CA GLY A 182 -10.54 20.19 15.75
C GLY A 182 -11.16 20.33 14.37
N GLN A 183 -10.40 20.69 13.33
CA GLN A 183 -10.93 20.86 11.99
C GLN A 183 -10.95 19.56 11.20
N THR A 184 -11.89 19.48 10.27
CA THR A 184 -12.05 18.39 9.31
C THR A 184 -11.94 18.94 7.88
N LEU A 185 -11.12 18.28 7.06
CA LEU A 185 -11.15 18.42 5.61
C LEU A 185 -11.88 17.22 5.04
N TYR A 186 -13.00 17.44 4.38
CA TYR A 186 -13.74 16.41 3.65
C TYR A 186 -13.64 16.69 2.14
N ILE A 187 -13.20 15.66 1.40
CA ILE A 187 -13.05 15.73 -0.06
C ILE A 187 -14.01 14.71 -0.67
N SER A 188 -15.12 15.19 -1.25
CA SER A 188 -16.19 14.34 -1.80
C SER A 188 -15.69 13.42 -2.91
N GLY A 189 -16.32 12.28 -3.09
CA GLY A 189 -16.12 11.47 -4.28
C GLY A 189 -16.40 12.28 -5.56
N GLY A 190 -15.53 12.11 -6.58
CA GLY A 190 -15.56 12.92 -7.80
C GLY A 190 -14.91 14.30 -7.68
N ALA A 191 -14.37 14.66 -6.52
CA ALA A 191 -13.55 15.85 -6.36
C ALA A 191 -12.07 15.55 -6.68
N VAL A 192 -11.42 16.47 -7.39
CA VAL A 192 -9.98 16.53 -7.57
C VAL A 192 -9.50 17.87 -7.02
N LEU A 193 -8.65 17.81 -6.00
CA LEU A 193 -8.15 18.97 -5.28
C LEU A 193 -6.66 19.16 -5.52
N HIS A 194 -6.30 20.21 -6.24
CA HIS A 194 -4.91 20.65 -6.42
C HIS A 194 -4.53 21.57 -5.26
N ALA A 195 -3.98 20.99 -4.20
CA ALA A 195 -3.57 21.72 -3.00
C ALA A 195 -2.55 20.90 -2.21
N ILE A 196 -1.83 21.58 -1.30
CA ILE A 196 -1.12 20.93 -0.21
C ILE A 196 -1.94 21.08 1.08
N ILE A 197 -1.97 20.02 1.88
CA ILE A 197 -2.67 19.98 3.15
C ILE A 197 -1.64 19.95 4.27
N SER A 198 -1.64 20.93 5.14
CA SER A 198 -0.71 21.01 6.25
C SER A 198 -1.40 20.99 7.61
N VAL A 199 -0.83 20.21 8.54
CA VAL A 199 -1.26 20.15 9.95
C VAL A 199 -0.04 20.45 10.80
N ASN A 200 0.08 21.70 11.24
CA ASN A 200 1.25 22.17 11.99
C ASN A 200 0.89 22.46 13.45
N ASN A 201 1.51 21.77 14.41
CA ASN A 201 1.27 21.94 15.84
C ASN A 201 -0.22 21.85 16.25
N ALA A 202 -1.03 21.14 15.47
CA ALA A 202 -2.46 20.99 15.68
C ALA A 202 -2.84 19.58 16.15
N LYS A 203 -4.04 19.45 16.72
CA LYS A 203 -4.53 18.19 17.26
C LYS A 203 -6.01 17.97 16.94
N ASN A 204 -6.44 16.71 16.99
CA ASN A 204 -7.82 16.30 16.70
C ASN A 204 -8.24 16.78 15.29
N VAL A 205 -7.40 16.51 14.30
CA VAL A 205 -7.65 16.88 12.90
C VAL A 205 -8.10 15.65 12.13
N ARG A 206 -9.06 15.83 11.20
CA ARG A 206 -9.54 14.78 10.32
C ARG A 206 -9.41 15.18 8.86
N ILE A 207 -8.88 14.29 8.03
CA ILE A 207 -8.84 14.41 6.57
C ILE A 207 -9.55 13.18 6.01
N CYS A 208 -10.67 13.34 5.28
CA CYS A 208 -11.47 12.19 4.86
C CYS A 208 -12.26 12.41 3.58
N GLY A 209 -12.90 11.37 3.11
CA GLY A 209 -13.75 11.37 1.92
C GLY A 209 -13.31 10.33 0.88
N ARG A 210 -13.68 10.58 -0.38
CA ARG A 210 -13.37 9.72 -1.52
C ARG A 210 -12.69 10.47 -2.67
N GLY A 211 -12.38 11.76 -2.47
CA GLY A 211 -11.74 12.59 -3.49
C GLY A 211 -10.26 12.35 -3.64
N ILE A 212 -9.69 13.02 -4.61
CA ILE A 212 -8.27 12.93 -4.99
C ILE A 212 -7.57 14.24 -4.62
N ILE A 213 -6.44 14.15 -3.90
CA ILE A 213 -5.47 15.24 -3.79
C ILE A 213 -4.45 15.02 -4.90
N ASP A 214 -4.35 15.97 -5.82
CA ASP A 214 -3.54 15.87 -7.03
C ASP A 214 -2.41 16.90 -7.07
N GLY A 215 -1.18 16.41 -7.21
CA GLY A 215 0.03 17.23 -7.27
C GLY A 215 0.55 17.50 -8.69
N SER A 216 -0.25 17.23 -9.74
CA SER A 216 0.19 17.34 -11.14
C SER A 216 0.56 18.76 -11.56
N ASP A 217 -0.03 19.79 -10.95
CA ASP A 217 0.21 21.20 -11.24
C ASP A 217 1.60 21.68 -10.78
N TYR A 218 2.27 20.93 -9.93
CA TYR A 218 3.59 21.30 -9.41
C TYR A 218 4.70 20.68 -10.24
N ASP A 219 5.73 21.48 -10.55
CA ASP A 219 6.97 20.95 -11.13
C ASP A 219 7.66 20.00 -10.18
N ALA A 220 8.43 19.03 -10.72
CA ALA A 220 9.24 18.14 -9.90
C ALA A 220 10.16 18.96 -8.99
N TRP A 221 10.13 18.68 -7.69
CA TRP A 221 10.77 19.53 -6.66
C TRP A 221 12.30 19.64 -6.81
N ASN A 222 12.94 18.67 -7.44
CA ASN A 222 14.38 18.65 -7.69
C ASN A 222 14.82 19.49 -8.91
N GLN A 223 13.89 20.20 -9.57
CA GLN A 223 14.20 21.10 -10.67
C GLN A 223 14.59 22.50 -10.15
N PRO A 224 15.45 23.25 -10.89
CA PRO A 224 15.83 24.59 -10.46
C PRO A 224 14.62 25.51 -10.28
N GLY A 225 14.49 26.08 -9.08
CA GLY A 225 13.41 27.01 -8.74
C GLY A 225 12.11 26.37 -8.26
N SER A 226 12.03 25.03 -8.23
CA SER A 226 10.89 24.33 -7.63
C SER A 226 11.10 24.04 -6.15
N TYR A 227 10.00 23.76 -5.45
CA TYR A 227 9.98 23.45 -4.02
C TYR A 227 9.18 22.18 -3.78
N ALA A 228 9.50 21.49 -2.68
CA ALA A 228 8.71 20.38 -2.21
C ALA A 228 7.27 20.83 -1.89
N ARG A 229 6.28 20.17 -2.48
CA ARG A 229 4.85 20.38 -2.29
C ARG A 229 4.23 19.07 -1.86
N VAL A 230 4.33 18.80 -0.54
CA VAL A 230 3.85 17.55 0.06
C VAL A 230 2.33 17.58 0.14
N PRO A 231 1.61 16.67 -0.55
CA PRO A 231 0.14 16.68 -0.54
C PRO A 231 -0.47 16.61 0.86
N ILE A 232 0.09 15.80 1.76
CA ILE A 232 -0.30 15.78 3.18
C ILE A 232 0.95 15.82 4.04
N ASP A 233 1.13 16.93 4.76
CA ASP A 233 2.28 17.17 5.64
C ASP A 233 1.83 17.41 7.08
N LEU A 234 2.15 16.46 7.95
CA LEU A 234 1.88 16.52 9.38
C LEU A 234 3.16 16.87 10.12
N ASN A 235 3.18 18.01 10.80
CA ASN A 235 4.36 18.49 11.51
C ASN A 235 4.00 18.82 12.96
N HIS A 236 4.57 18.08 13.93
CA HIS A 236 4.23 18.18 15.34
C HIS A 236 2.73 18.07 15.61
N ALA A 237 2.05 17.28 14.77
CA ALA A 237 0.61 17.04 14.88
C ALA A 237 0.30 15.94 15.90
N LYS A 238 -0.94 15.92 16.41
CA LYS A 238 -1.36 14.90 17.37
C LYS A 238 -2.83 14.54 17.18
N ASP A 239 -3.15 13.25 17.38
CA ASP A 239 -4.51 12.72 17.26
C ASP A 239 -5.12 13.11 15.89
N VAL A 240 -4.50 12.61 14.80
CA VAL A 240 -4.91 12.90 13.41
C VAL A 240 -5.47 11.63 12.78
N THR A 241 -6.60 11.75 12.08
CA THR A 241 -7.15 10.64 11.27
C THR A 241 -7.20 11.03 9.80
N ILE A 242 -6.78 10.09 8.92
CA ILE A 242 -6.85 10.24 7.47
C ILE A 242 -7.57 9.01 6.90
N ASP A 243 -8.71 9.19 6.20
CA ASP A 243 -9.52 8.08 5.73
C ASP A 243 -10.05 8.26 4.31
N GLY A 244 -9.90 7.21 3.51
CA GLY A 244 -10.62 6.96 2.26
C GLY A 244 -10.13 7.69 1.02
N ILE A 245 -9.34 8.74 1.14
CA ILE A 245 -8.87 9.60 0.05
C ILE A 245 -7.80 8.94 -0.83
N ILE A 246 -7.60 9.56 -2.00
CA ILE A 246 -6.54 9.20 -2.94
C ILE A 246 -5.54 10.37 -3.00
N VAL A 247 -4.25 10.07 -2.95
CA VAL A 247 -3.16 11.03 -3.17
C VAL A 247 -2.44 10.61 -4.45
N ALA A 248 -2.40 11.50 -5.42
CA ALA A 248 -1.85 11.20 -6.74
C ALA A 248 -0.92 12.30 -7.26
N ASN A 249 0.01 11.93 -8.14
CA ASN A 249 0.81 12.83 -8.95
C ASN A 249 1.69 13.82 -8.15
N SER A 250 2.06 13.47 -6.92
CA SER A 250 2.86 14.34 -6.06
C SER A 250 4.18 14.76 -6.72
N ASN A 251 4.71 15.91 -6.33
CA ASN A 251 6.02 16.35 -6.82
C ASN A 251 7.19 15.92 -5.91
N CYS A 252 6.89 15.36 -4.75
CA CYS A 252 7.82 14.77 -3.76
C CYS A 252 7.04 13.76 -2.89
N TRP A 253 7.39 13.59 -1.62
CA TRP A 253 6.68 12.73 -0.65
C TRP A 253 5.16 12.91 -0.73
N ASN A 254 4.41 11.86 -0.46
CA ASN A 254 2.95 11.88 -0.56
C ASN A 254 2.26 12.16 0.78
N VAL A 255 2.42 11.23 1.74
CA VAL A 255 1.92 11.39 3.11
C VAL A 255 3.13 11.41 4.03
N ASN A 256 3.50 12.59 4.48
CA ASN A 256 4.63 12.82 5.35
C ASN A 256 4.18 13.16 6.76
N SER A 257 4.83 12.57 7.75
CA SER A 257 4.62 12.91 9.16
C SER A 257 5.97 13.10 9.85
N TYR A 258 6.14 14.26 10.48
CA TYR A 258 7.35 14.61 11.19
C TYR A 258 7.04 14.99 12.64
N SER A 259 7.73 14.36 13.59
CA SER A 259 7.60 14.60 15.04
C SER A 259 6.15 14.61 15.55
N SER A 260 5.29 13.80 14.93
CA SER A 260 3.86 13.74 15.24
C SER A 260 3.52 12.49 16.06
N LYS A 261 2.34 12.47 16.66
CA LYS A 261 1.91 11.38 17.56
C LYS A 261 0.46 10.98 17.34
N HIS A 262 0.15 9.69 17.50
CA HIS A 262 -1.18 9.12 17.40
C HIS A 262 -1.86 9.51 16.08
N VAL A 263 -1.33 8.99 14.97
CA VAL A 263 -1.89 9.20 13.64
C VAL A 263 -2.47 7.89 13.13
N GLU A 264 -3.74 7.90 12.74
CA GLU A 264 -4.44 6.76 12.13
C GLU A 264 -4.75 7.06 10.68
N ILE A 265 -4.28 6.19 9.79
CA ILE A 265 -4.49 6.29 8.34
C ILE A 265 -5.20 5.02 7.89
N ASN A 266 -6.36 5.16 7.24
CA ASN A 266 -7.12 4.01 6.78
C ASN A 266 -7.62 4.19 5.35
N ASN A 267 -7.57 3.13 4.55
CA ASN A 267 -8.11 3.09 3.20
C ASN A 267 -7.63 4.23 2.28
N VAL A 268 -6.39 4.69 2.48
CA VAL A 268 -5.74 5.73 1.67
C VAL A 268 -4.96 5.10 0.53
N LYS A 269 -5.03 5.69 -0.67
CA LYS A 269 -4.31 5.21 -1.84
C LYS A 269 -3.33 6.27 -2.28
N VAL A 270 -2.08 5.85 -2.46
CA VAL A 270 -1.00 6.72 -2.94
C VAL A 270 -0.54 6.19 -4.30
N ILE A 271 -0.46 7.07 -5.31
CA ILE A 271 0.16 6.75 -6.60
C ILE A 271 1.07 7.91 -7.02
N SER A 272 2.37 7.64 -7.15
CA SER A 272 3.35 8.64 -7.54
C SER A 272 4.42 8.08 -8.47
N GLY A 273 4.83 8.87 -9.45
CA GLY A 273 5.82 8.49 -10.46
C GLY A 273 7.04 9.41 -10.53
N ARG A 274 7.22 10.29 -9.54
CA ARG A 274 8.33 11.25 -9.51
C ARG A 274 9.38 10.87 -8.46
N GLN A 275 10.60 11.37 -8.67
CA GLN A 275 11.70 11.21 -7.73
C GLN A 275 11.35 11.79 -6.35
N ASN A 276 11.78 11.13 -5.29
CA ASN A 276 11.40 11.40 -3.91
C ASN A 276 9.88 11.39 -3.69
N GLY A 277 9.16 10.63 -4.51
CA GLY A 277 7.73 10.40 -4.37
C GLY A 277 7.43 9.24 -3.43
N ASP A 278 8.05 9.24 -2.23
CA ASP A 278 7.83 8.23 -1.20
C ASP A 278 6.34 8.16 -0.82
N GLY A 279 5.86 6.98 -0.46
CA GLY A 279 4.45 6.75 -0.15
C GLY A 279 4.03 7.29 1.20
N PHE A 280 4.24 6.50 2.23
CA PHE A 280 3.96 6.87 3.62
C PHE A 280 5.30 6.98 4.36
N THR A 281 5.66 8.21 4.76
CA THR A 281 6.96 8.52 5.38
C THR A 281 6.76 9.06 6.79
N PHE A 282 7.29 8.35 7.79
CA PHE A 282 7.19 8.72 9.20
C PHE A 282 8.58 8.97 9.78
N GLN A 283 8.76 10.18 10.30
CA GLN A 283 10.06 10.69 10.73
C GLN A 283 9.97 11.18 12.17
N SER A 284 10.67 10.54 13.11
CA SER A 284 10.65 10.87 14.54
C SER A 284 9.23 10.87 15.12
N CYS A 285 8.43 9.88 14.73
CA CYS A 285 7.01 9.77 15.05
C CYS A 285 6.74 8.73 16.16
N THR A 286 5.59 8.86 16.82
CA THR A 286 5.16 7.92 17.86
C THR A 286 3.71 7.49 17.62
N ASP A 287 3.44 6.18 17.72
CA ASP A 287 2.10 5.59 17.65
C ASP A 287 1.34 5.95 16.35
N HIS A 288 1.91 5.56 15.20
CA HIS A 288 1.26 5.68 13.89
C HIS A 288 0.76 4.35 13.39
N THR A 289 -0.45 4.32 12.85
CA THR A 289 -1.04 3.12 12.25
C THR A 289 -1.58 3.42 10.87
N VAL A 290 -1.13 2.66 9.86
CA VAL A 290 -1.68 2.68 8.50
C VAL A 290 -2.34 1.34 8.22
N THR A 291 -3.61 1.36 7.80
CA THR A 291 -4.38 0.14 7.54
C THR A 291 -5.09 0.18 6.20
N ASN A 292 -5.31 -1.00 5.61
CA ASN A 292 -6.17 -1.21 4.44
C ASN A 292 -5.86 -0.27 3.26
N SER A 293 -4.59 0.10 3.09
CA SER A 293 -4.16 1.16 2.19
C SER A 293 -3.28 0.63 1.05
N PHE A 294 -3.08 1.46 0.06
CA PHE A 294 -2.35 1.13 -1.17
C PHE A 294 -1.24 2.15 -1.41
N ALA A 295 -0.07 1.68 -1.83
CA ALA A 295 1.01 2.54 -2.29
C ALA A 295 1.58 2.00 -3.60
N ARG A 296 1.51 2.79 -4.68
CA ARG A 296 2.34 2.62 -5.86
C ARG A 296 3.25 3.82 -5.99
N THR A 297 4.54 3.57 -5.85
CA THR A 297 5.55 4.63 -5.81
C THR A 297 6.72 4.33 -6.74
N TRP A 298 7.38 5.36 -7.22
CA TRP A 298 8.67 5.20 -7.87
C TRP A 298 9.81 5.17 -6.85
N ASP A 299 9.71 5.98 -5.80
CA ASP A 299 10.60 5.94 -4.64
C ASP A 299 10.07 4.98 -3.57
N ASP A 300 10.55 5.04 -2.33
CA ASP A 300 10.20 4.13 -1.26
C ASP A 300 8.69 4.15 -0.93
N SER A 301 8.12 3.00 -0.63
CA SER A 301 6.68 2.91 -0.43
C SER A 301 6.24 3.08 1.02
N LEU A 302 6.79 2.31 1.95
CA LEU A 302 6.51 2.38 3.39
C LEU A 302 7.80 2.70 4.12
N VAL A 303 7.90 3.87 4.74
CA VAL A 303 9.19 4.46 5.14
C VAL A 303 9.19 4.91 6.59
N ILE A 304 10.21 4.55 7.32
CA ILE A 304 10.45 4.97 8.71
C ILE A 304 11.83 5.57 8.81
N LYS A 305 11.91 6.76 9.39
CA LYS A 305 13.15 7.52 9.55
C LYS A 305 13.24 8.16 10.93
N ASN A 306 14.43 8.63 11.29
CA ASN A 306 14.64 9.57 12.39
C ASN A 306 15.25 10.86 11.88
N TYR A 307 14.85 11.97 12.49
CA TYR A 307 15.46 13.28 12.26
C TYR A 307 15.78 13.99 13.58
N SER A 308 14.79 14.32 14.38
CA SER A 308 14.96 15.03 15.66
C SER A 308 14.17 14.34 16.76
N GLY A 309 14.56 13.14 17.11
CA GLY A 309 13.87 12.31 18.09
C GLY A 309 13.74 10.88 17.59
N SER A 310 13.37 9.99 18.50
CA SER A 310 13.17 8.57 18.19
C SER A 310 11.83 8.33 17.50
N THR A 311 11.77 7.27 16.72
CA THR A 311 10.54 6.75 16.11
C THR A 311 10.12 5.47 16.82
N LYS A 312 8.85 5.40 17.26
CA LYS A 312 8.36 4.27 18.04
C LYS A 312 6.89 3.94 17.81
N GLY A 313 6.54 2.65 17.81
CA GLY A 313 5.14 2.20 17.75
C GLY A 313 4.51 2.45 16.37
N ILE A 314 5.19 2.09 15.29
CA ILE A 314 4.70 2.26 13.93
C ILE A 314 4.13 0.95 13.41
N THR A 315 2.89 0.97 12.93
CA THR A 315 2.22 -0.20 12.34
C THR A 315 1.74 0.08 10.93
N PHE A 316 2.17 -0.76 9.99
CA PHE A 316 1.57 -0.90 8.67
C PHE A 316 0.85 -2.25 8.61
N ARG A 317 -0.46 -2.25 8.33
CA ARG A 317 -1.27 -3.48 8.31
C ARG A 317 -2.24 -3.54 7.14
N ASN A 318 -2.38 -4.72 6.52
CA ASN A 318 -3.27 -4.94 5.38
C ASN A 318 -2.96 -3.99 4.21
N MET A 319 -1.70 -3.83 3.87
CA MET A 319 -1.25 -2.94 2.80
C MET A 319 -1.05 -3.69 1.49
N GLN A 320 -1.29 -3.00 0.39
CA GLN A 320 -0.80 -3.42 -0.92
C GLN A 320 0.24 -2.43 -1.42
N VAL A 321 1.37 -2.95 -1.86
CA VAL A 321 2.54 -2.14 -2.24
C VAL A 321 2.98 -2.50 -3.65
N TRP A 322 3.26 -1.50 -4.45
CA TRP A 322 3.88 -1.61 -5.77
C TRP A 322 5.01 -0.59 -5.87
N THR A 323 6.24 -1.05 -5.98
CA THR A 323 7.41 -0.17 -6.02
C THR A 323 8.08 -0.25 -7.39
N ASP A 324 8.04 0.84 -8.13
CA ASP A 324 8.56 0.90 -9.50
C ASP A 324 10.10 1.03 -9.53
N LEU A 325 10.75 1.59 -8.50
CA LEU A 325 12.20 1.73 -8.45
C LEU A 325 12.83 1.40 -7.09
N ALA A 326 12.41 2.05 -6.00
CA ALA A 326 13.11 1.98 -4.72
C ALA A 326 12.62 0.83 -3.80
N GLN A 327 12.57 1.03 -2.50
CA GLN A 327 12.28 -0.02 -1.52
C GLN A 327 10.78 -0.12 -1.19
N SER A 328 10.30 -1.34 -0.98
CA SER A 328 8.89 -1.54 -0.60
C SER A 328 8.64 -1.24 0.88
N MET A 329 9.53 -1.70 1.76
CA MET A 329 9.49 -1.47 3.22
C MET A 329 10.87 -1.07 3.68
N GLU A 330 11.06 0.22 3.99
CA GLU A 330 12.36 0.82 4.33
C GLU A 330 12.36 1.37 5.75
N ILE A 331 13.36 1.00 6.53
CA ILE A 331 13.76 1.71 7.75
C ILE A 331 15.11 2.38 7.45
N GLY A 332 15.10 3.67 7.31
CA GLY A 332 16.25 4.46 6.88
C GLY A 332 15.96 5.30 5.63
N TYR A 333 16.91 5.74 4.86
CA TYR A 333 18.37 5.74 5.18
C TYR A 333 18.72 6.68 6.35
N GLU A 334 17.97 7.78 6.52
CA GLU A 334 18.21 8.75 7.58
C GLU A 334 17.72 8.17 8.92
N THR A 335 18.62 7.88 9.81
CA THR A 335 18.34 7.27 11.12
C THR A 335 18.70 8.14 12.30
N ASP A 336 19.38 9.27 12.06
CA ASP A 336 19.50 10.45 12.95
C ASP A 336 20.00 11.68 12.18
N LYS A 337 19.87 12.85 12.79
CA LYS A 337 20.43 14.12 12.31
C LYS A 337 21.49 14.70 13.26
N GLY A 338 21.92 13.94 14.24
CA GLY A 338 22.85 14.41 15.27
C GLY A 338 22.22 15.35 16.30
N TRP A 339 20.90 15.30 16.43
CA TRP A 339 20.16 16.18 17.33
C TRP A 339 19.55 15.44 18.53
N THR A 340 19.59 14.14 18.50
CA THR A 340 19.00 13.27 19.52
C THR A 340 20.11 12.55 20.28
N LEU A 341 20.03 12.55 21.60
CA LEU A 341 20.85 11.67 22.41
C LEU A 341 20.24 10.28 22.41
N ASP A 342 21.07 9.28 22.09
CA ASP A 342 20.66 7.88 21.99
C ASP A 342 19.40 7.69 21.09
N PRO A 343 19.48 8.01 19.78
CA PRO A 343 18.36 7.89 18.86
C PRO A 343 17.90 6.43 18.70
N GLU A 344 16.58 6.20 18.68
CA GLU A 344 15.98 4.86 18.64
C GLU A 344 14.94 4.77 17.53
N ILE A 345 14.89 3.63 16.83
CA ILE A 345 13.75 3.21 16.00
C ILE A 345 13.29 1.86 16.53
N SER A 346 12.09 1.80 17.12
CA SER A 346 11.62 0.59 17.80
C SER A 346 10.12 0.35 17.72
N ASP A 347 9.71 -0.86 18.08
CA ASP A 347 8.31 -1.30 18.11
C ASP A 347 7.62 -1.09 16.75
N VAL A 348 8.23 -1.58 15.66
CA VAL A 348 7.72 -1.45 14.30
C VAL A 348 7.10 -2.77 13.84
N LEU A 349 5.89 -2.68 13.30
CA LEU A 349 5.16 -3.83 12.76
C LEU A 349 4.72 -3.60 11.30
N PHE A 350 5.22 -4.43 10.40
CA PHE A 350 4.67 -4.63 9.06
C PHE A 350 3.89 -5.95 9.06
N GLU A 351 2.56 -5.91 8.91
CA GLU A 351 1.71 -7.09 9.03
C GLU A 351 0.70 -7.21 7.89
N ASN A 352 0.58 -8.39 7.30
CA ASN A 352 -0.32 -8.67 6.18
C ASN A 352 -0.06 -7.70 5.00
N ILE A 353 1.19 -7.61 4.57
CA ILE A 353 1.59 -6.77 3.44
C ILE A 353 1.68 -7.61 2.17
N THR A 354 0.98 -7.20 1.12
CA THR A 354 1.15 -7.79 -0.21
C THR A 354 1.95 -6.85 -1.09
N VAL A 355 3.18 -7.23 -1.40
CA VAL A 355 4.00 -6.55 -2.40
C VAL A 355 3.64 -7.11 -3.77
N LEU A 356 2.84 -6.37 -4.52
CA LEU A 356 2.35 -6.75 -5.84
C LEU A 356 3.49 -6.81 -6.87
N TYR A 357 4.41 -5.87 -6.74
CA TYR A 357 5.58 -5.74 -7.60
C TYR A 357 6.70 -4.95 -6.91
N ASN A 358 7.93 -5.44 -7.03
CA ASN A 358 9.13 -4.74 -6.59
C ASN A 358 10.22 -4.86 -7.65
N PHE A 359 10.57 -3.74 -8.29
CA PHE A 359 11.44 -3.79 -9.46
C PHE A 359 12.92 -3.85 -9.11
N HIS A 360 13.40 -3.00 -8.21
CA HIS A 360 14.81 -2.62 -8.24
C HIS A 360 15.56 -2.90 -6.94
N LYS A 361 15.08 -2.42 -5.82
CA LYS A 361 15.72 -2.44 -4.50
C LYS A 361 15.19 -3.58 -3.63
N PRO A 362 15.72 -3.78 -2.42
CA PRO A 362 15.18 -4.76 -1.50
C PRO A 362 13.70 -4.58 -1.20
N VAL A 363 13.02 -5.70 -0.97
CA VAL A 363 11.63 -5.71 -0.51
C VAL A 363 11.55 -5.36 0.97
N ILE A 364 12.45 -5.91 1.78
CA ILE A 364 12.61 -5.63 3.20
C ILE A 364 14.01 -5.05 3.40
N SER A 365 14.08 -3.85 3.95
CA SER A 365 15.35 -3.19 4.17
C SER A 365 15.41 -2.41 5.47
N ILE A 366 16.58 -2.46 6.10
CA ILE A 366 16.98 -1.61 7.22
C ILE A 366 18.35 -1.04 6.88
N HIS A 367 18.36 0.21 6.42
CA HIS A 367 19.58 0.94 6.14
C HIS A 367 19.85 1.94 7.27
N ASN A 368 20.46 1.45 8.34
CA ASN A 368 20.84 2.29 9.46
C ASN A 368 22.13 3.04 9.11
N SER A 369 21.96 4.22 8.52
CA SER A 369 23.07 4.98 7.94
C SER A 369 23.68 6.03 8.88
N ASP A 370 23.12 6.17 10.06
CA ASP A 370 23.58 7.04 11.16
C ASP A 370 23.72 6.19 12.44
N ASP A 371 23.55 6.76 13.61
CA ASP A 371 23.87 6.14 14.90
C ASP A 371 22.67 5.60 15.71
N ALA A 372 21.49 5.44 15.08
CA ALA A 372 20.32 4.94 15.80
C ALA A 372 20.45 3.48 16.28
N TYR A 373 19.84 3.18 17.41
CA TYR A 373 19.54 1.81 17.82
C TYR A 373 18.19 1.36 17.21
N VAL A 374 18.25 0.47 16.23
CA VAL A 374 17.06 -0.06 15.54
C VAL A 374 16.76 -1.44 16.11
N HIS A 375 15.58 -1.61 16.75
CA HIS A 375 15.25 -2.89 17.38
C HIS A 375 13.74 -3.14 17.53
N ALA A 376 13.38 -4.36 17.93
CA ALA A 376 11.98 -4.81 18.06
C ALA A 376 11.19 -4.58 16.76
N ILE A 377 11.73 -5.05 15.64
CA ILE A 377 11.14 -4.89 14.30
C ILE A 377 10.50 -6.21 13.87
N VAL A 378 9.23 -6.17 13.49
CA VAL A 378 8.49 -7.36 13.07
C VAL A 378 7.92 -7.20 11.67
N TYR A 379 8.24 -8.13 10.79
CA TYR A 379 7.59 -8.35 9.50
C TYR A 379 6.80 -9.64 9.58
N ARG A 380 5.47 -9.57 9.46
CA ARG A 380 4.59 -10.73 9.63
C ARG A 380 3.63 -10.88 8.44
N ASN A 381 3.52 -12.11 7.90
CA ASN A 381 2.64 -12.43 6.78
C ASN A 381 2.88 -11.50 5.58
N ILE A 382 4.10 -11.48 5.08
CA ILE A 382 4.50 -10.72 3.90
C ILE A 382 4.39 -11.60 2.66
N VAL A 383 3.59 -11.21 1.69
CA VAL A 383 3.48 -11.91 0.39
C VAL A 383 4.07 -11.02 -0.69
N VAL A 384 5.05 -11.53 -1.42
CA VAL A 384 5.65 -10.86 -2.58
C VAL A 384 5.20 -11.58 -3.84
N GLU A 385 4.29 -10.99 -4.59
CA GLU A 385 3.76 -11.62 -5.81
C GLU A 385 4.78 -11.61 -6.94
N ASN A 386 5.54 -10.52 -7.08
CA ASN A 386 6.58 -10.41 -8.09
C ASN A 386 7.80 -9.64 -7.56
N ALA A 387 8.79 -10.37 -7.09
CA ALA A 387 10.11 -9.86 -6.71
C ALA A 387 11.01 -9.81 -7.95
N PHE A 388 10.81 -8.81 -8.81
CA PHE A 388 11.59 -8.68 -10.04
C PHE A 388 13.06 -8.35 -9.74
N MET A 389 13.31 -7.39 -8.88
CA MET A 389 14.57 -7.06 -8.22
C MET A 389 15.77 -7.07 -9.17
N GLN A 390 15.67 -6.31 -10.26
CA GLN A 390 16.72 -6.26 -11.26
C GLN A 390 18.00 -5.57 -10.75
N GLY A 391 17.87 -4.63 -9.83
CA GLY A 391 18.98 -3.88 -9.25
C GLY A 391 19.60 -2.85 -10.19
N ASP A 392 20.48 -2.02 -9.63
CA ASP A 392 21.31 -1.05 -10.37
C ASP A 392 22.48 -1.77 -11.02
N ASN A 393 22.51 -1.86 -12.36
CA ASN A 393 23.63 -2.45 -13.09
C ASN A 393 24.10 -3.81 -12.52
N GLY A 394 23.19 -4.57 -11.93
CA GLY A 394 23.49 -5.83 -11.30
C GLY A 394 23.76 -5.77 -9.78
N ASN A 395 23.74 -4.61 -9.18
CA ASN A 395 23.83 -4.40 -7.73
C ASN A 395 22.44 -4.25 -7.09
N ASN A 396 22.37 -4.30 -5.76
CA ASN A 396 21.13 -4.14 -4.98
C ASN A 396 20.00 -5.09 -5.44
N LYS A 397 20.34 -6.38 -5.54
CA LYS A 397 19.41 -7.45 -5.93
C LYS A 397 18.98 -8.30 -4.73
N GLU A 398 19.18 -7.80 -3.55
CA GLU A 398 18.86 -8.49 -2.31
C GLU A 398 17.35 -8.45 -2.06
N LEU A 399 16.76 -9.59 -1.66
CA LEU A 399 15.38 -9.67 -1.20
C LEU A 399 15.23 -8.99 0.17
N ILE A 400 16.18 -9.26 1.04
CA ILE A 400 16.29 -8.67 2.38
C ILE A 400 17.68 -8.04 2.48
N GLU A 401 17.75 -6.79 2.90
CA GLU A 401 19.00 -6.10 3.15
C GLU A 401 18.98 -5.35 4.48
N MET A 402 19.97 -5.60 5.33
CA MET A 402 20.18 -4.84 6.57
C MET A 402 21.63 -4.42 6.64
N THR A 403 21.88 -3.12 6.81
CA THR A 403 23.25 -2.60 6.78
C THR A 403 23.47 -1.50 7.81
N LEU A 404 24.68 -1.46 8.34
CA LEU A 404 25.25 -0.36 9.10
C LEU A 404 26.30 0.30 8.23
N GLN A 405 25.90 1.31 7.46
CA GLN A 405 26.79 1.93 6.49
C GLN A 405 26.36 3.36 6.19
N ASN A 406 27.28 4.31 6.26
CA ASN A 406 26.97 5.66 5.81
C ASN A 406 26.48 5.69 4.35
N SER A 407 25.54 6.54 4.10
CA SER A 407 24.95 6.83 2.79
C SER A 407 25.22 8.27 2.36
N ALA A 408 24.70 8.65 1.19
CA ALA A 408 24.75 10.05 0.75
C ALA A 408 23.91 10.98 1.64
N TRP A 409 22.94 10.42 2.36
CA TRP A 409 21.99 11.14 3.21
C TRP A 409 22.39 11.13 4.70
N SER A 410 23.42 10.37 5.08
CA SER A 410 23.92 10.35 6.46
C SER A 410 24.36 11.72 6.93
N THR A 411 23.93 12.09 8.10
CA THR A 411 24.27 13.34 8.77
C THR A 411 25.32 13.11 9.86
N VAL A 412 25.17 12.05 10.63
CA VAL A 412 26.13 11.58 11.61
C VAL A 412 27.08 10.63 10.87
N LYS A 413 28.30 11.09 10.62
CA LYS A 413 29.29 10.31 9.87
C LYS A 413 30.33 9.69 10.79
N ASP A 414 30.75 8.49 10.42
CA ASP A 414 31.75 7.72 11.18
C ASP A 414 31.29 7.30 12.60
N GLU A 415 30.01 7.53 12.91
CA GLU A 415 29.32 6.98 14.07
C GLU A 415 28.21 6.07 13.56
N PHE A 416 28.06 4.90 14.16
CA PHE A 416 27.09 3.91 13.70
C PHE A 416 26.31 3.39 14.88
N GLY A 417 25.02 3.19 14.66
CA GLY A 417 24.17 2.51 15.62
C GLY A 417 24.29 0.99 15.57
N SER A 418 23.20 0.33 15.86
CA SER A 418 23.09 -1.13 15.80
C SER A 418 21.69 -1.53 15.33
N ILE A 419 21.56 -2.81 14.92
CA ILE A 419 20.27 -3.43 14.58
C ILE A 419 20.15 -4.68 15.45
N ASP A 420 19.01 -4.82 16.15
CA ASP A 420 18.78 -5.94 17.05
C ASP A 420 17.31 -6.39 17.03
N ASP A 421 17.05 -7.63 17.41
CA ASP A 421 15.69 -8.17 17.57
C ASP A 421 14.78 -7.90 16.36
N VAL A 422 15.14 -8.49 15.21
CA VAL A 422 14.35 -8.42 13.97
C VAL A 422 13.72 -9.78 13.70
N LEU A 423 12.39 -9.81 13.59
CA LEU A 423 11.63 -11.00 13.26
C LEU A 423 10.96 -10.88 11.89
N ILE A 424 11.28 -11.79 10.99
CA ILE A 424 10.55 -12.00 9.73
C ILE A 424 9.79 -13.32 9.83
N ASP A 425 8.46 -13.27 9.97
CA ASP A 425 7.61 -14.43 10.21
C ASP A 425 6.53 -14.56 9.13
N GLY A 426 6.67 -15.53 8.25
CA GLY A 426 5.72 -15.77 7.17
C GLY A 426 6.00 -14.91 5.94
N LEU A 427 7.21 -14.97 5.39
CA LEU A 427 7.54 -14.38 4.09
C LEU A 427 7.29 -15.39 2.97
N THR A 428 6.44 -15.03 2.01
CA THR A 428 6.17 -15.84 0.82
C THR A 428 6.51 -15.05 -0.44
N VAL A 429 7.38 -15.60 -1.31
CA VAL A 429 7.71 -15.02 -2.61
C VAL A 429 7.20 -15.93 -3.71
N LEU A 430 6.27 -15.44 -4.53
CA LEU A 430 5.59 -16.25 -5.54
C LEU A 430 6.35 -16.29 -6.87
N ARG A 431 6.96 -15.16 -7.28
CA ARG A 431 7.67 -15.02 -8.55
C ARG A 431 8.92 -14.17 -8.38
N THR A 432 9.96 -14.52 -9.13
CA THR A 432 11.21 -13.77 -9.26
C THR A 432 11.59 -13.63 -10.72
N LEU A 433 12.49 -12.70 -11.08
CA LEU A 433 12.89 -12.41 -12.46
C LEU A 433 13.36 -13.67 -13.23
N ASP A 434 14.17 -14.51 -12.60
CA ASP A 434 14.84 -15.64 -13.26
C ASP A 434 14.38 -17.01 -12.72
N GLY A 435 13.32 -17.04 -11.92
CA GLY A 435 12.82 -18.27 -11.27
C GLY A 435 13.78 -18.85 -10.23
N LYS A 436 14.67 -18.04 -9.67
CA LYS A 436 15.62 -18.45 -8.63
C LYS A 436 15.40 -17.68 -7.34
N VAL A 437 15.82 -18.28 -6.23
CA VAL A 437 15.85 -17.60 -4.92
C VAL A 437 16.78 -16.41 -5.01
N PRO A 438 16.32 -15.18 -4.71
CA PRO A 438 17.17 -13.99 -4.67
C PRO A 438 18.18 -14.08 -3.51
N ALA A 439 19.28 -13.35 -3.58
CA ALA A 439 20.18 -13.21 -2.46
C ALA A 439 19.57 -12.35 -1.35
N SER A 440 20.11 -12.45 -0.15
CA SER A 440 19.85 -11.56 0.98
C SER A 440 21.18 -11.22 1.65
N ARG A 441 21.28 -10.05 2.27
CA ARG A 441 22.52 -9.58 2.89
C ARG A 441 22.29 -8.87 4.21
N LEU A 442 23.12 -9.21 5.20
CA LEU A 442 23.27 -8.44 6.44
C LEU A 442 24.72 -8.00 6.55
N SER A 443 24.98 -6.74 6.89
CA SER A 443 26.34 -6.21 7.00
C SER A 443 26.43 -5.26 8.18
N GLY A 444 27.10 -5.71 9.24
CA GLY A 444 27.44 -4.89 10.39
C GLY A 444 28.64 -3.98 10.06
N TYR A 445 29.13 -3.23 11.06
CA TYR A 445 30.24 -2.30 10.86
C TYR A 445 31.46 -2.61 11.73
N GLY A 446 31.27 -2.98 12.98
CA GLY A 446 32.35 -3.19 13.95
C GLY A 446 31.91 -3.95 15.19
N GLU A 447 32.85 -4.14 16.13
CA GLU A 447 32.60 -4.89 17.37
C GLU A 447 31.45 -4.27 18.24
N ASP A 448 31.35 -2.95 18.25
CA ASP A 448 30.34 -2.21 19.02
C ASP A 448 29.09 -1.85 18.17
N ASN A 449 29.13 -2.07 16.85
CA ASN A 449 28.09 -1.71 15.91
C ASN A 449 27.68 -2.95 15.10
N ARG A 450 26.82 -3.75 15.70
CA ARG A 450 26.46 -5.09 15.23
C ARG A 450 25.02 -5.17 14.72
N ILE A 451 24.77 -6.22 13.93
CA ILE A 451 23.43 -6.73 13.64
C ILE A 451 23.26 -8.03 14.42
N THR A 452 22.30 -8.05 15.37
CA THR A 452 22.10 -9.17 16.25
C THR A 452 20.67 -9.69 16.26
N ASN A 453 20.47 -10.96 16.60
CA ASN A 453 19.16 -11.57 16.84
C ASN A 453 18.15 -11.37 15.69
N VAL A 454 18.56 -11.74 14.47
CA VAL A 454 17.67 -11.71 13.29
C VAL A 454 17.10 -13.11 13.05
N THR A 455 15.80 -13.27 13.18
CA THR A 455 15.09 -14.54 12.97
C THR A 455 14.20 -14.48 11.73
N LEU A 456 14.42 -15.43 10.81
CA LEU A 456 13.55 -15.66 9.65
C LEU A 456 12.87 -17.03 9.85
N ARG A 457 11.56 -17.04 10.00
CA ARG A 457 10.80 -18.28 10.14
C ARG A 457 9.59 -18.32 9.20
N ASN A 458 9.14 -19.51 8.86
CA ASN A 458 8.01 -19.72 7.95
C ASN A 458 8.22 -19.03 6.59
N VAL A 459 9.45 -19.08 6.05
CA VAL A 459 9.78 -18.46 4.76
C VAL A 459 9.58 -19.47 3.63
N THR A 460 8.84 -19.06 2.60
CA THR A 460 8.59 -19.85 1.38
C THR A 460 8.95 -19.03 0.15
N ILE A 461 9.84 -19.53 -0.70
CA ILE A 461 10.23 -18.85 -1.94
C ILE A 461 10.02 -19.81 -3.12
N LEU A 462 9.25 -19.39 -4.12
CA LEU A 462 8.89 -20.19 -5.31
C LEU A 462 8.28 -21.55 -4.95
N GLY A 463 7.50 -21.61 -3.87
CA GLY A 463 6.85 -22.84 -3.38
C GLY A 463 7.73 -23.72 -2.48
N GLU A 464 9.00 -23.38 -2.30
CA GLU A 464 9.94 -24.15 -1.48
C GLU A 464 10.12 -23.52 -0.09
N LYS A 465 9.97 -24.33 0.98
CA LYS A 465 10.23 -23.84 2.36
C LYS A 465 11.72 -23.66 2.57
N MET A 466 12.12 -22.49 3.06
CA MET A 466 13.50 -22.19 3.45
C MET A 466 13.74 -22.62 4.90
N THR A 467 14.76 -23.42 5.14
CA THR A 467 15.07 -23.99 6.47
C THR A 467 16.47 -23.69 6.94
N ASN A 468 17.25 -22.97 6.15
CA ASN A 468 18.62 -22.61 6.51
C ASN A 468 19.15 -21.44 5.66
N LEU A 469 20.19 -20.82 6.12
CA LEU A 469 20.87 -19.67 5.50
C LEU A 469 21.31 -19.91 4.04
N LYS A 470 21.76 -21.14 3.74
CA LYS A 470 22.22 -21.50 2.38
C LYS A 470 21.07 -21.50 1.37
N GLN A 471 19.91 -22.04 1.75
CA GLN A 471 18.71 -22.02 0.89
C GLN A 471 18.21 -20.59 0.66
N MET A 472 18.22 -19.76 1.72
CA MET A 472 17.92 -18.33 1.64
C MET A 472 18.93 -17.52 0.84
N LYS A 473 20.09 -18.09 0.47
CA LYS A 473 21.24 -17.34 -0.05
C LYS A 473 21.55 -16.09 0.78
N LEU A 474 21.34 -16.18 2.08
CA LEU A 474 21.59 -15.10 3.02
C LEU A 474 23.08 -15.11 3.39
N ARG A 475 23.73 -13.98 3.16
CA ARG A 475 25.13 -13.72 3.49
C ARG A 475 25.19 -12.70 4.61
N TYR A 476 26.12 -12.86 5.50
CA TYR A 476 26.40 -11.90 6.56
C TYR A 476 27.90 -11.89 6.89
N ASP A 477 28.38 -10.82 7.48
CA ASP A 477 29.78 -10.63 7.89
C ASP A 477 30.03 -10.99 9.37
N ASP A 478 31.26 -10.83 9.83
CA ASP A 478 31.70 -11.18 11.20
C ASP A 478 31.08 -10.28 12.28
N TYR A 479 30.42 -9.20 11.91
CA TYR A 479 29.73 -8.28 12.82
C TYR A 479 28.23 -8.58 12.94
N CYS A 480 27.79 -9.73 12.46
CA CYS A 480 26.43 -10.22 12.60
C CYS A 480 26.41 -11.46 13.50
N GLU A 481 25.48 -11.51 14.47
CA GLU A 481 25.38 -12.60 15.45
C GLU A 481 23.91 -13.00 15.68
N GLY A 482 23.65 -14.29 15.96
CA GLY A 482 22.29 -14.77 16.23
C GLY A 482 21.38 -14.74 15.00
N ILE A 483 21.91 -14.99 13.81
CA ILE A 483 21.12 -15.03 12.56
C ILE A 483 20.56 -16.44 12.34
N VAL A 484 19.25 -16.58 12.39
CA VAL A 484 18.54 -17.87 12.36
C VAL A 484 17.54 -17.94 11.21
N VAL A 485 17.47 -19.10 10.54
CA VAL A 485 16.42 -19.46 9.56
C VAL A 485 15.79 -20.78 9.99
N GLU A 486 14.46 -20.81 10.27
CA GLU A 486 13.73 -21.94 10.82
C GLU A 486 12.32 -22.18 10.22
#